data_ea7ea78b0805ffcda39115dd7f0e9f42
#
_entry.id   ea7ea78b0805ffcda39115dd7f0e9f42
#
_cell.length_a   1.000
_cell.length_b   1.000
_cell.length_c   1.000
_cell.angle_alpha   90.00
_cell.angle_beta   90.00
_cell.angle_gamma   90.00
#
_symmetry.space_group_name_H-M   'P 1'
#
loop_
_entity.id
_entity.type
_entity.pdbx_description
1 polymer ?
#
loop_
_entity_poly.entity_id
_entity_poly.type
_entity_poly.pdbx_seq_one_letter_code
_entity_poly.pdbx_strand_id
1 'polypeptide(L)'
;MSAHADAISDFYKDKKIQVFVGSGPGGGYDTYARMMGRHMGQHIPGNPGFLVKNMDGAGSIIAANYVYNVAPQDGTVIGALQRNAPIVQIMGQKGPKFEAVKFNWLGSFNNEVGIIAVAKRTGVTKFQDLYDKEVLFGSTGPNDTEFYPSLVANTLAVKVRLIKGYPSTPPTHLAMERGEVDAISQSWASFSHQSNMHKKGEMVLLAQVSLKPLPELKAKGVPLLMDLIDGNRLQPGYTKDQVETMYRLLMATKTMGRPFTLGPGVPKDRVKVLRTAFNKTAEDPKFVAEANKQGRDLSLVSGEEIQDIVVKMAAAPKAVLDKLEYVSQWHGPVKTATVKIPKHMGKVTATEKGGRKITVDAKGKKVSAGISGSRTKVTVGGKDAKRSAIKAGMTCTISLPQGSKEATAVDCKG
;
A
#
# COMPACT_ATOMS: atom_id res chain seq x y z
N MET A 1 14.33 -23.75 -31.89
CA MET A 1 13.51 -22.88 -30.97
C MET A 1 12.29 -23.60 -30.37
N SER A 2 11.84 -24.76 -30.88
CA SER A 2 10.63 -25.46 -30.38
C SER A 2 10.83 -26.19 -29.04
N ALA A 3 11.88 -26.97 -28.85
CA ALA A 3 12.05 -27.81 -27.65
C ALA A 3 12.09 -27.05 -26.32
N HIS A 4 12.61 -25.80 -26.29
CA HIS A 4 12.66 -25.00 -25.07
C HIS A 4 11.30 -24.35 -24.75
N ALA A 5 10.53 -23.95 -25.76
CA ALA A 5 9.17 -23.45 -25.60
C ALA A 5 8.23 -24.55 -25.11
N ASP A 6 8.42 -25.79 -25.60
CA ASP A 6 7.67 -26.97 -25.17
C ASP A 6 7.92 -27.28 -23.69
N ALA A 7 9.19 -27.25 -23.23
CA ALA A 7 9.54 -27.46 -21.81
C ALA A 7 8.92 -26.43 -20.84
N ILE A 8 8.82 -25.16 -21.24
CA ILE A 8 8.16 -24.11 -20.45
C ILE A 8 6.64 -24.34 -20.42
N SER A 9 6.05 -24.68 -21.58
CA SER A 9 4.61 -24.97 -21.68
C SER A 9 4.24 -26.17 -20.80
N ASP A 10 5.00 -27.24 -20.87
CA ASP A 10 4.80 -28.47 -20.09
C ASP A 10 4.96 -28.18 -18.58
N PHE A 11 5.93 -27.30 -18.22
CA PHE A 11 6.12 -26.94 -16.82
C PHE A 11 4.91 -26.19 -16.25
N TYR A 12 4.32 -25.24 -16.98
CA TYR A 12 3.20 -24.43 -16.48
C TYR A 12 1.82 -25.05 -16.72
N LYS A 13 1.71 -26.06 -17.56
CA LYS A 13 0.46 -26.76 -17.82
C LYS A 13 -0.13 -27.30 -16.52
N ASP A 14 -1.43 -27.06 -16.31
CA ASP A 14 -2.21 -27.48 -15.13
C ASP A 14 -1.71 -26.92 -13.77
N LYS A 15 -0.71 -26.01 -13.77
CA LYS A 15 -0.22 -25.39 -12.55
C LYS A 15 -1.06 -24.15 -12.16
N LYS A 16 -0.92 -23.79 -10.88
CA LYS A 16 -1.45 -22.54 -10.33
C LYS A 16 -0.30 -21.72 -9.78
N ILE A 17 -0.06 -20.56 -10.39
CA ILE A 17 0.89 -19.58 -9.87
C ILE A 17 0.27 -18.89 -8.65
N GLN A 18 0.97 -18.92 -7.52
CA GLN A 18 0.54 -18.28 -6.29
C GLN A 18 1.07 -16.85 -6.23
N VAL A 19 0.19 -15.90 -5.97
CA VAL A 19 0.58 -14.49 -5.78
C VAL A 19 0.41 -14.13 -4.32
N PHE A 20 1.50 -13.82 -3.64
CA PHE A 20 1.47 -13.34 -2.25
C PHE A 20 1.49 -11.82 -2.21
N VAL A 21 0.37 -11.25 -1.79
CA VAL A 21 0.18 -9.79 -1.69
C VAL A 21 0.59 -9.35 -0.30
N GLY A 22 1.63 -8.51 -0.19
CA GLY A 22 2.16 -8.00 1.08
C GLY A 22 1.29 -6.90 1.72
N SER A 23 -0.01 -6.89 1.42
CA SER A 23 -0.98 -5.97 2.02
C SER A 23 -2.33 -6.65 2.20
N GLY A 24 -3.19 -6.05 3.04
CA GLY A 24 -4.54 -6.53 3.27
C GLY A 24 -5.43 -6.45 2.02
N PRO A 25 -6.52 -7.23 1.98
CA PRO A 25 -7.44 -7.28 0.84
C PRO A 25 -8.17 -5.96 0.60
N GLY A 26 -8.51 -5.71 -0.67
CA GLY A 26 -9.29 -4.55 -1.12
C GLY A 26 -8.48 -3.26 -1.30
N GLY A 27 -7.22 -3.24 -0.91
CA GLY A 27 -6.29 -2.15 -1.21
C GLY A 27 -5.77 -2.18 -2.65
N GLY A 28 -5.01 -1.14 -3.04
CA GLY A 28 -4.48 -1.03 -4.39
C GLY A 28 -3.61 -2.24 -4.79
N TYR A 29 -2.70 -2.68 -3.95
CA TYR A 29 -1.85 -3.85 -4.22
C TYR A 29 -2.67 -5.13 -4.46
N ASP A 30 -3.67 -5.39 -3.61
CA ASP A 30 -4.56 -6.55 -3.74
C ASP A 30 -5.41 -6.47 -5.02
N THR A 31 -5.89 -5.29 -5.37
CA THR A 31 -6.68 -5.08 -6.58
C THR A 31 -5.90 -5.39 -7.84
N TYR A 32 -4.69 -4.81 -8.00
CA TYR A 32 -3.84 -5.08 -9.16
C TYR A 32 -3.38 -6.54 -9.22
N ALA A 33 -3.06 -7.16 -8.09
CA ALA A 33 -2.69 -8.58 -8.06
C ALA A 33 -3.83 -9.50 -8.52
N ARG A 34 -5.06 -9.20 -8.12
CA ARG A 34 -6.23 -9.98 -8.55
C ARG A 34 -6.59 -9.72 -10.02
N MET A 35 -6.42 -8.50 -10.52
CA MET A 35 -6.57 -8.18 -11.94
C MET A 35 -5.53 -8.95 -12.75
N MET A 36 -4.24 -8.86 -12.40
CA MET A 36 -3.17 -9.62 -13.02
C MET A 36 -3.49 -11.12 -13.05
N GLY A 37 -3.92 -11.68 -11.92
CA GLY A 37 -4.24 -13.10 -11.82
C GLY A 37 -5.39 -13.60 -12.69
N ARG A 38 -6.28 -12.70 -13.15
CA ARG A 38 -7.36 -13.04 -14.09
C ARG A 38 -6.92 -13.02 -15.55
N HIS A 39 -5.89 -12.26 -15.89
CA HIS A 39 -5.52 -12.00 -17.28
C HIS A 39 -4.16 -12.57 -17.68
N MET A 40 -3.18 -12.66 -16.75
CA MET A 40 -1.80 -12.98 -17.12
C MET A 40 -1.62 -14.43 -17.58
N GLY A 41 -2.44 -15.37 -17.10
CA GLY A 41 -2.28 -16.79 -17.40
C GLY A 41 -2.28 -17.09 -18.90
N GLN A 42 -3.15 -16.44 -19.67
CA GLN A 42 -3.27 -16.61 -21.12
C GLN A 42 -2.03 -16.15 -21.92
N HIS A 43 -1.14 -15.37 -21.30
CA HIS A 43 0.10 -14.89 -21.91
C HIS A 43 1.32 -15.74 -21.52
N ILE A 44 1.13 -16.77 -20.68
CA ILE A 44 2.18 -17.71 -20.28
C ILE A 44 1.98 -19.03 -21.05
N PRO A 45 3.01 -19.60 -21.68
CA PRO A 45 2.92 -20.94 -22.27
C PRO A 45 2.41 -21.95 -21.22
N GLY A 46 1.47 -22.81 -21.60
CA GLY A 46 0.81 -23.75 -20.68
C GLY A 46 -0.41 -23.18 -19.94
N ASN A 47 -0.71 -21.88 -20.08
CA ASN A 47 -1.91 -21.20 -19.55
C ASN A 47 -2.20 -21.49 -18.05
N PRO A 48 -1.24 -21.29 -17.14
CA PRO A 48 -1.44 -21.61 -15.73
C PRO A 48 -2.55 -20.74 -15.11
N GLY A 49 -3.27 -21.33 -14.17
CA GLY A 49 -4.19 -20.57 -13.31
C GLY A 49 -3.45 -19.72 -12.27
N PHE A 50 -4.16 -18.81 -11.64
CA PHE A 50 -3.61 -17.96 -10.56
C PHE A 50 -4.38 -18.11 -9.25
N LEU A 51 -3.65 -18.07 -8.12
CA LEU A 51 -4.21 -18.05 -6.78
C LEU A 51 -3.63 -16.89 -5.98
N VAL A 52 -4.42 -15.86 -5.76
CA VAL A 52 -4.00 -14.66 -5.02
C VAL A 52 -4.31 -14.80 -3.53
N LYS A 53 -3.28 -14.66 -2.70
CA LYS A 53 -3.32 -14.74 -1.24
C LYS A 53 -2.76 -13.46 -0.62
N ASN A 54 -3.36 -12.97 0.44
CA ASN A 54 -2.79 -11.85 1.20
C ASN A 54 -1.87 -12.38 2.31
N MET A 55 -0.69 -11.77 2.43
CA MET A 55 0.31 -12.02 3.46
C MET A 55 0.81 -10.65 3.94
N ASP A 56 -0.09 -9.95 4.61
CA ASP A 56 0.15 -8.60 5.13
C ASP A 56 1.05 -8.61 6.37
N GLY A 57 1.67 -7.47 6.64
CA GLY A 57 2.45 -7.21 7.84
C GLY A 57 3.79 -6.52 7.55
N ALA A 58 4.19 -5.67 8.50
CA ALA A 58 5.45 -4.90 8.47
C ALA A 58 5.74 -4.23 7.12
N GLY A 59 4.75 -3.60 6.48
CA GLY A 59 4.95 -2.94 5.19
C GLY A 59 5.37 -3.87 4.04
N SER A 60 4.87 -5.10 3.99
CA SER A 60 5.23 -6.21 3.07
C SER A 60 6.52 -6.96 3.42
N ILE A 61 7.22 -6.62 4.49
CA ILE A 61 8.48 -7.30 4.84
C ILE A 61 8.24 -8.80 5.11
N ILE A 62 7.08 -9.18 5.68
CA ILE A 62 6.74 -10.59 5.89
C ILE A 62 6.63 -11.33 4.55
N ALA A 63 5.89 -10.77 3.59
CA ALA A 63 5.74 -11.36 2.25
C ALA A 63 7.07 -11.40 1.49
N ALA A 64 7.88 -10.33 1.58
CA ALA A 64 9.18 -10.26 0.93
C ALA A 64 10.14 -11.32 1.48
N ASN A 65 10.23 -11.48 2.81
CA ASN A 65 11.02 -12.53 3.46
C ASN A 65 10.57 -13.93 3.01
N TYR A 66 9.25 -14.15 2.93
CA TYR A 66 8.70 -15.42 2.47
C TYR A 66 9.08 -15.74 1.01
N VAL A 67 8.85 -14.79 0.09
CA VAL A 67 9.17 -14.95 -1.35
C VAL A 67 10.66 -15.18 -1.57
N TYR A 68 11.51 -14.52 -0.76
CA TYR A 68 12.95 -14.61 -0.91
C TYR A 68 13.53 -15.92 -0.37
N ASN A 69 13.11 -16.37 0.85
CA ASN A 69 13.77 -17.42 1.60
C ASN A 69 13.00 -18.76 1.65
N VAL A 70 11.67 -18.74 1.47
CA VAL A 70 10.81 -19.89 1.80
C VAL A 70 10.04 -20.40 0.59
N ALA A 71 9.56 -19.50 -0.27
CA ALA A 71 8.77 -19.85 -1.43
C ALA A 71 9.57 -20.71 -2.43
N PRO A 72 8.92 -21.63 -3.17
CA PRO A 72 9.54 -22.33 -4.29
C PRO A 72 10.20 -21.33 -5.26
N GLN A 73 11.45 -21.62 -5.63
CA GLN A 73 12.25 -20.79 -6.54
C GLN A 73 12.16 -21.32 -7.99
N ASP A 74 10.97 -21.72 -8.38
CA ASP A 74 10.72 -22.38 -9.69
C ASP A 74 9.86 -21.56 -10.65
N GLY A 75 9.44 -20.34 -10.25
CA GLY A 75 8.58 -19.48 -11.04
C GLY A 75 7.08 -19.69 -10.80
N THR A 76 6.69 -20.53 -9.84
CA THR A 76 5.28 -20.72 -9.43
C THR A 76 4.80 -19.78 -8.33
N VAL A 77 5.69 -18.92 -7.81
CA VAL A 77 5.35 -17.93 -6.77
C VAL A 77 5.77 -16.54 -7.19
N ILE A 78 4.84 -15.59 -7.08
CA ILE A 78 5.03 -14.16 -7.34
C ILE A 78 4.75 -13.40 -6.03
N GLY A 79 5.61 -12.45 -5.67
CA GLY A 79 5.36 -11.46 -4.64
C GLY A 79 4.76 -10.18 -5.23
N ALA A 80 3.67 -9.68 -4.68
CA ALA A 80 3.14 -8.34 -4.92
C ALA A 80 3.47 -7.51 -3.69
N LEU A 81 4.59 -6.80 -3.73
CA LEU A 81 5.19 -6.14 -2.57
C LEU A 81 4.85 -4.64 -2.53
N GLN A 82 4.87 -4.06 -1.34
CA GLN A 82 4.83 -2.60 -1.25
C GLN A 82 6.14 -2.01 -1.77
N ARG A 83 6.05 -0.91 -2.53
CA ARG A 83 7.19 -0.23 -3.18
C ARG A 83 8.30 0.20 -2.21
N ASN A 84 7.95 0.39 -0.93
CA ASN A 84 8.93 0.80 0.07
C ASN A 84 9.73 -0.38 0.67
N ALA A 85 9.33 -1.63 0.44
CA ALA A 85 10.04 -2.78 0.98
C ALA A 85 11.53 -2.82 0.58
N PRO A 86 11.92 -2.54 -0.68
CA PRO A 86 13.32 -2.44 -1.06
C PRO A 86 14.11 -1.38 -0.29
N ILE A 87 13.59 -0.14 -0.20
CA ILE A 87 14.32 0.94 0.45
C ILE A 87 14.45 0.71 1.97
N VAL A 88 13.46 0.07 2.61
CA VAL A 88 13.52 -0.32 4.02
C VAL A 88 14.71 -1.27 4.27
N GLN A 89 14.94 -2.23 3.37
CA GLN A 89 16.09 -3.13 3.45
C GLN A 89 17.40 -2.41 3.18
N ILE A 90 17.45 -1.55 2.14
CA ILE A 90 18.64 -0.82 1.73
C ILE A 90 19.10 0.17 2.83
N MET A 91 18.17 0.80 3.55
CA MET A 91 18.45 1.65 4.71
C MET A 91 18.92 0.86 5.95
N GLY A 92 18.92 -0.47 5.90
CA GLY A 92 19.36 -1.30 7.02
C GLY A 92 18.37 -1.40 8.19
N GLN A 93 17.07 -1.08 7.97
CA GLN A 93 16.06 -1.22 9.02
C GLN A 93 15.90 -2.67 9.46
N LYS A 94 15.52 -2.87 10.73
CA LYS A 94 15.28 -4.22 11.27
C LYS A 94 14.07 -4.87 10.62
N GLY A 95 14.19 -6.19 10.36
CA GLY A 95 13.08 -7.01 9.85
C GLY A 95 13.29 -7.63 8.48
N PRO A 96 13.84 -6.93 7.47
CA PRO A 96 14.20 -7.55 6.19
C PRO A 96 15.24 -8.65 6.34
N LYS A 97 14.96 -9.81 5.74
CA LYS A 97 15.86 -10.96 5.61
C LYS A 97 16.04 -11.31 4.13
N PHE A 98 16.13 -10.31 3.28
CA PHE A 98 16.28 -10.42 1.83
C PHE A 98 17.23 -9.33 1.35
N GLU A 99 17.75 -9.48 0.14
CA GLU A 99 18.51 -8.47 -0.57
C GLU A 99 17.68 -8.01 -1.77
N ALA A 100 17.20 -6.77 -1.74
CA ALA A 100 16.26 -6.24 -2.73
C ALA A 100 16.81 -6.29 -4.16
N VAL A 101 18.14 -6.13 -4.32
CA VAL A 101 18.84 -6.18 -5.61
C VAL A 101 18.86 -7.58 -6.23
N LYS A 102 18.66 -8.63 -5.43
CA LYS A 102 18.64 -10.03 -5.90
C LYS A 102 17.27 -10.54 -6.31
N PHE A 103 16.21 -9.82 -6.03
CA PHE A 103 14.89 -10.18 -6.53
C PHE A 103 14.84 -10.10 -8.06
N ASN A 104 14.05 -10.95 -8.69
CA ASN A 104 13.74 -10.88 -10.11
C ASN A 104 12.46 -10.06 -10.31
N TRP A 105 12.57 -8.75 -10.44
CA TRP A 105 11.43 -7.87 -10.62
C TRP A 105 10.73 -8.15 -11.96
N LEU A 106 9.40 -8.27 -11.91
CA LEU A 106 8.56 -8.52 -13.11
C LEU A 106 8.07 -7.21 -13.71
N GLY A 107 7.78 -6.21 -12.90
CA GLY A 107 7.23 -4.94 -13.31
C GLY A 107 6.19 -4.38 -12.35
N SER A 108 5.57 -3.29 -12.76
CA SER A 108 4.38 -2.70 -12.14
C SER A 108 3.41 -2.24 -13.23
N PHE A 109 2.12 -2.41 -13.02
CA PHE A 109 1.10 -1.91 -13.97
C PHE A 109 0.84 -0.41 -13.83
N ASN A 110 1.42 0.25 -12.84
CA ASN A 110 1.32 1.69 -12.68
C ASN A 110 2.59 2.25 -12.05
N ASN A 111 2.83 3.53 -12.26
CA ASN A 111 3.65 4.36 -11.40
C ASN A 111 2.73 5.07 -10.38
N GLU A 112 3.30 5.63 -9.33
CA GLU A 112 2.54 6.33 -8.30
C GLU A 112 2.99 7.78 -8.18
N VAL A 113 2.00 8.67 -8.06
CA VAL A 113 2.22 10.01 -7.57
C VAL A 113 1.58 10.13 -6.20
N GLY A 114 2.33 10.56 -5.22
CA GLY A 114 1.80 10.91 -3.91
C GLY A 114 1.39 12.37 -3.87
N ILE A 115 0.61 12.72 -2.85
CA ILE A 115 0.27 14.11 -2.52
C ILE A 115 0.47 14.38 -1.03
N ILE A 116 0.71 15.65 -0.72
CA ILE A 116 0.51 16.22 0.60
C ILE A 116 -0.73 17.09 0.50
N ALA A 117 -1.75 16.79 1.31
CA ALA A 117 -3.01 17.52 1.32
C ALA A 117 -3.39 17.95 2.75
N VAL A 118 -3.97 19.14 2.88
CA VAL A 118 -4.38 19.73 4.15
C VAL A 118 -5.83 20.24 4.06
N ALA A 119 -6.56 20.16 5.17
CA ALA A 119 -7.93 20.68 5.25
C ALA A 119 -7.94 22.22 5.20
N LYS A 120 -8.83 22.81 4.41
CA LYS A 120 -8.96 24.28 4.25
C LYS A 120 -9.22 25.01 5.56
N ARG A 121 -9.87 24.34 6.54
CA ARG A 121 -10.15 24.95 7.86
C ARG A 121 -8.90 25.37 8.63
N THR A 122 -7.71 24.82 8.29
CA THR A 122 -6.43 25.22 8.93
C THR A 122 -5.95 26.60 8.50
N GLY A 123 -6.52 27.16 7.44
CA GLY A 123 -6.04 28.39 6.81
C GLY A 123 -4.69 28.25 6.09
N VAL A 124 -4.19 27.00 5.92
CA VAL A 124 -3.01 26.71 5.10
C VAL A 124 -3.45 26.68 3.64
N THR A 125 -2.80 27.48 2.81
CA THR A 125 -3.13 27.65 1.38
C THR A 125 -2.01 27.21 0.43
N LYS A 126 -0.77 27.18 0.94
CA LYS A 126 0.45 26.77 0.21
C LYS A 126 1.42 26.08 1.16
N PHE A 127 2.39 25.36 0.62
CA PHE A 127 3.36 24.60 1.43
C PHE A 127 4.14 25.49 2.40
N GLN A 128 4.50 26.71 1.96
CA GLN A 128 5.25 27.67 2.79
C GLN A 128 4.54 28.07 4.07
N ASP A 129 3.21 27.99 4.11
CA ASP A 129 2.44 28.28 5.33
C ASP A 129 2.75 27.30 6.48
N LEU A 130 3.29 26.10 6.16
CA LEU A 130 3.71 25.11 7.13
C LEU A 130 4.92 25.57 8.00
N TYR A 131 5.67 26.54 7.55
CA TYR A 131 6.74 27.13 8.37
C TYR A 131 6.19 27.90 9.58
N ASP A 132 4.99 28.43 9.45
CA ASP A 132 4.38 29.29 10.47
C ASP A 132 3.18 28.63 11.19
N LYS A 133 2.46 27.74 10.49
CA LYS A 133 1.26 27.07 10.96
C LYS A 133 1.51 25.58 11.21
N GLU A 134 1.25 25.12 12.44
CA GLU A 134 1.33 23.69 12.77
C GLU A 134 0.14 22.96 12.17
N VAL A 135 0.39 21.80 11.57
CA VAL A 135 -0.64 20.88 11.07
C VAL A 135 -0.42 19.46 11.60
N LEU A 136 -1.54 18.76 11.86
CA LEU A 136 -1.56 17.41 12.39
C LEU A 136 -1.76 16.42 11.25
N PHE A 137 -0.73 15.62 10.94
CA PHE A 137 -0.83 14.54 9.95
C PHE A 137 -1.33 13.25 10.57
N GLY A 138 -2.28 12.58 9.93
CA GLY A 138 -2.70 11.23 10.30
C GLY A 138 -1.81 10.17 9.66
N SER A 139 -1.31 9.21 10.46
CA SER A 139 -0.44 8.12 9.99
C SER A 139 -1.05 6.74 10.24
N THR A 140 -0.86 5.87 9.25
CA THR A 140 -1.24 4.45 9.29
C THR A 140 -0.03 3.53 9.52
N GLY A 141 1.12 4.07 9.89
CA GLY A 141 2.37 3.35 10.12
C GLY A 141 3.47 3.70 9.11
N PRO A 142 4.58 2.93 9.08
CA PRO A 142 5.78 3.21 8.30
C PRO A 142 5.55 3.01 6.78
N ASN A 143 4.88 3.97 6.17
CA ASN A 143 4.56 4.07 4.75
C ASN A 143 4.44 5.54 4.34
N ASP A 144 3.87 5.84 3.19
CA ASP A 144 3.73 7.20 2.68
C ASP A 144 3.10 8.18 3.67
N THR A 145 2.18 7.70 4.53
CA THR A 145 1.49 8.54 5.53
C THR A 145 2.40 8.95 6.70
N GLU A 146 3.53 8.28 6.88
CA GLU A 146 4.53 8.59 7.89
C GLU A 146 5.83 9.12 7.28
N PHE A 147 6.34 8.49 6.22
CA PHE A 147 7.65 8.80 5.65
C PHE A 147 7.75 10.24 5.16
N TYR A 148 6.79 10.72 4.40
CA TYR A 148 6.88 12.08 3.84
C TYR A 148 6.62 13.19 4.87
N PRO A 149 5.62 13.08 5.77
CA PRO A 149 5.51 14.03 6.89
C PRO A 149 6.75 14.05 7.78
N SER A 150 7.34 12.88 8.09
CA SER A 150 8.58 12.80 8.87
C SER A 150 9.75 13.41 8.12
N LEU A 151 9.89 13.09 6.83
CA LEU A 151 10.96 13.62 5.99
C LEU A 151 10.93 15.15 5.96
N VAL A 152 9.76 15.77 5.70
CA VAL A 152 9.66 17.24 5.67
C VAL A 152 9.87 17.86 7.04
N ALA A 153 9.36 17.26 8.12
CA ALA A 153 9.55 17.75 9.48
C ALA A 153 11.02 17.68 9.94
N ASN A 154 11.72 16.60 9.58
CA ASN A 154 13.09 16.35 10.04
C ASN A 154 14.15 17.04 9.18
N THR A 155 13.80 17.55 7.98
CA THR A 155 14.76 18.18 7.07
C THR A 155 14.45 19.65 6.80
N LEU A 156 13.18 20.06 6.82
CA LEU A 156 12.73 21.44 6.64
C LEU A 156 12.22 22.01 7.98
N ALA A 157 12.37 23.27 8.21
CA ALA A 157 11.92 23.90 9.48
C ALA A 157 10.39 24.08 9.55
N VAL A 158 9.61 23.13 8.98
CA VAL A 158 8.14 23.15 8.95
C VAL A 158 7.52 22.66 10.25
N LYS A 159 6.36 23.21 10.61
CA LYS A 159 5.61 22.86 11.82
C LYS A 159 4.62 21.73 11.54
N VAL A 160 5.08 20.50 11.65
CA VAL A 160 4.28 19.29 11.42
C VAL A 160 4.27 18.43 12.69
N ARG A 161 3.12 17.85 12.99
CA ARG A 161 3.01 16.79 14.01
C ARG A 161 2.34 15.57 13.44
N LEU A 162 2.71 14.39 13.94
CA LEU A 162 2.19 13.12 13.48
C LEU A 162 1.32 12.46 14.52
N ILE A 163 0.11 12.08 14.14
CA ILE A 163 -0.83 11.28 14.93
C ILE A 163 -0.83 9.88 14.37
N LYS A 164 -0.28 8.93 15.12
CA LYS A 164 -0.13 7.52 14.70
C LYS A 164 -1.31 6.65 15.16
N GLY A 165 -1.39 5.44 14.61
CA GLY A 165 -2.30 4.39 15.09
C GLY A 165 -3.59 4.25 14.30
N TYR A 166 -3.75 4.96 13.18
CA TYR A 166 -4.86 4.68 12.28
C TYR A 166 -4.64 3.34 11.56
N PRO A 167 -5.63 2.43 11.53
CA PRO A 167 -5.46 1.11 10.95
C PRO A 167 -5.39 1.12 9.41
N SER A 168 -5.89 2.19 8.78
CA SER A 168 -5.89 2.38 7.34
C SER A 168 -6.29 3.82 6.96
N THR A 169 -6.20 4.19 5.68
CA THR A 169 -6.54 5.54 5.21
C THR A 169 -8.02 5.93 5.38
N PRO A 170 -9.03 5.06 5.20
CA PRO A 170 -10.42 5.48 5.41
C PRO A 170 -10.72 6.02 6.84
N PRO A 171 -10.31 5.37 7.95
CA PRO A 171 -10.41 5.98 9.28
C PRO A 171 -9.66 7.31 9.42
N THR A 172 -8.52 7.48 8.75
CA THR A 172 -7.77 8.75 8.74
C THR A 172 -8.59 9.86 8.06
N HIS A 173 -9.24 9.56 6.92
CA HIS A 173 -10.12 10.51 6.25
C HIS A 173 -11.29 10.95 7.15
N LEU A 174 -11.90 10.00 7.87
CA LEU A 174 -12.96 10.32 8.84
C LEU A 174 -12.45 11.19 10.00
N ALA A 175 -11.22 10.94 10.47
CA ALA A 175 -10.58 11.77 11.48
C ALA A 175 -10.34 13.20 10.96
N MET A 176 -9.99 13.35 9.68
CA MET A 176 -9.89 14.67 9.04
C MET A 176 -11.26 15.36 8.95
N GLU A 177 -12.33 14.67 8.57
CA GLU A 177 -13.69 15.20 8.56
C GLU A 177 -14.16 15.70 9.94
N ARG A 178 -13.68 15.04 11.03
CA ARG A 178 -13.98 15.41 12.41
C ARG A 178 -13.05 16.48 12.99
N GLY A 179 -11.99 16.85 12.28
CA GLY A 179 -11.00 17.79 12.77
C GLY A 179 -9.99 17.21 13.78
N GLU A 180 -9.91 15.88 13.90
CA GLU A 180 -8.93 15.21 14.78
C GLU A 180 -7.50 15.26 14.20
N VAL A 181 -7.37 15.28 12.87
CA VAL A 181 -6.15 15.52 12.09
C VAL A 181 -6.47 16.48 10.95
N ASP A 182 -5.43 17.16 10.47
CA ASP A 182 -5.54 18.25 9.50
C ASP A 182 -5.09 17.86 8.10
N ALA A 183 -4.15 16.93 8.01
CA ALA A 183 -3.41 16.65 6.80
C ALA A 183 -3.15 15.16 6.63
N ILE A 184 -2.85 14.78 5.39
CA ILE A 184 -2.46 13.43 5.03
C ILE A 184 -1.44 13.47 3.88
N SER A 185 -0.53 12.49 3.86
CA SER A 185 0.29 12.17 2.71
C SER A 185 -0.08 10.78 2.22
N GLN A 186 -0.49 10.64 0.97
CA GLN A 186 -0.86 9.34 0.37
C GLN A 186 -0.80 9.37 -1.15
N SER A 187 -1.09 8.23 -1.78
CA SER A 187 -1.26 8.10 -3.23
C SER A 187 -2.40 8.98 -3.73
N TRP A 188 -2.16 9.76 -4.79
CA TRP A 188 -3.17 10.57 -5.45
C TRP A 188 -4.35 9.73 -5.94
N ALA A 189 -4.07 8.62 -6.62
CA ALA A 189 -5.10 7.72 -7.14
C ALA A 189 -6.07 7.23 -6.04
N SER A 190 -5.55 6.97 -4.82
CA SER A 190 -6.40 6.61 -3.69
C SER A 190 -7.13 7.83 -3.09
N PHE A 191 -6.43 8.95 -2.94
CA PHE A 191 -6.99 10.16 -2.35
C PHE A 191 -8.13 10.75 -3.15
N SER A 192 -7.96 10.91 -4.46
CA SER A 192 -8.98 11.49 -5.35
C SER A 192 -10.30 10.70 -5.32
N HIS A 193 -10.22 9.38 -5.17
CA HIS A 193 -11.42 8.53 -5.10
C HIS A 193 -12.00 8.38 -3.69
N GLN A 194 -11.20 8.41 -2.64
CA GLN A 194 -11.60 8.07 -1.27
C GLN A 194 -11.95 9.29 -0.42
N SER A 195 -11.34 10.46 -0.66
CA SER A 195 -11.54 11.64 0.17
C SER A 195 -12.83 12.38 -0.18
N ASN A 196 -13.81 12.30 0.71
CA ASN A 196 -15.04 13.10 0.58
C ASN A 196 -14.76 14.59 0.69
N MET A 197 -13.85 15.00 1.60
CA MET A 197 -13.46 16.41 1.73
C MET A 197 -12.83 16.95 0.45
N HIS A 198 -12.01 16.14 -0.25
CA HIS A 198 -11.45 16.55 -1.54
C HIS A 198 -12.56 16.76 -2.58
N LYS A 199 -13.50 15.82 -2.69
CA LYS A 199 -14.65 15.91 -3.63
C LYS A 199 -15.53 17.13 -3.38
N LYS A 200 -15.63 17.56 -2.11
CA LYS A 200 -16.35 18.78 -1.72
C LYS A 200 -15.53 20.06 -1.86
N GLY A 201 -14.26 19.95 -2.29
CA GLY A 201 -13.37 21.11 -2.40
C GLY A 201 -12.90 21.67 -1.05
N GLU A 202 -12.95 20.87 0.02
CA GLU A 202 -12.54 21.25 1.40
C GLU A 202 -11.05 20.98 1.69
N MET A 203 -10.28 20.57 0.68
CA MET A 203 -8.85 20.27 0.78
C MET A 203 -8.01 21.20 -0.08
N VAL A 204 -6.78 21.47 0.38
CA VAL A 204 -5.72 22.11 -0.37
C VAL A 204 -4.66 21.06 -0.66
N LEU A 205 -4.25 20.92 -1.92
CA LEU A 205 -3.12 20.09 -2.34
C LEU A 205 -1.85 20.93 -2.26
N LEU A 206 -0.95 20.60 -1.32
CA LEU A 206 0.24 21.40 -1.08
C LEU A 206 1.42 21.02 -1.97
N ALA A 207 1.55 19.74 -2.29
CA ALA A 207 2.65 19.23 -3.10
C ALA A 207 2.32 17.90 -3.77
N GLN A 208 2.94 17.65 -4.91
CA GLN A 208 3.07 16.32 -5.52
C GLN A 208 4.34 15.66 -4.98
N VAL A 209 4.22 14.41 -4.56
CA VAL A 209 5.31 13.59 -4.06
C VAL A 209 5.70 12.59 -5.15
N SER A 210 6.55 13.01 -6.06
CA SER A 210 7.05 12.23 -7.20
C SER A 210 8.25 12.94 -7.84
N LEU A 211 9.01 12.21 -8.67
CA LEU A 211 10.13 12.79 -9.42
C LEU A 211 9.71 13.56 -10.67
N LYS A 212 8.50 13.27 -11.20
CA LYS A 212 7.92 13.94 -12.37
C LYS A 212 6.49 14.36 -12.03
N PRO A 213 6.05 15.54 -12.51
CA PRO A 213 4.69 15.99 -12.23
C PRO A 213 3.65 15.16 -12.97
N LEU A 214 2.53 14.90 -12.30
CA LEU A 214 1.34 14.37 -12.96
C LEU A 214 0.65 15.51 -13.72
N PRO A 215 0.35 15.36 -15.03
CA PRO A 215 -0.20 16.44 -15.84
C PRO A 215 -1.45 17.11 -15.24
N GLU A 216 -2.40 16.34 -14.74
CA GLU A 216 -3.62 16.85 -14.11
C GLU A 216 -3.38 17.68 -12.84
N LEU A 217 -2.39 17.32 -12.03
CA LEU A 217 -2.02 18.05 -10.82
C LEU A 217 -1.19 19.30 -11.18
N LYS A 218 -0.34 19.19 -12.20
CA LYS A 218 0.39 20.34 -12.76
C LYS A 218 -0.56 21.40 -13.30
N ALA A 219 -1.61 20.97 -14.03
CA ALA A 219 -2.65 21.86 -14.54
C ALA A 219 -3.43 22.58 -13.43
N LYS A 220 -3.52 21.97 -12.24
CA LYS A 220 -4.12 22.59 -11.03
C LYS A 220 -3.12 23.44 -10.22
N GLY A 221 -1.91 23.66 -10.73
CA GLY A 221 -0.88 24.44 -10.04
C GLY A 221 -0.25 23.78 -8.82
N VAL A 222 -0.41 22.45 -8.65
CA VAL A 222 0.21 21.74 -7.52
C VAL A 222 1.69 21.51 -7.82
N PRO A 223 2.64 22.09 -7.03
CA PRO A 223 4.07 21.97 -7.28
C PRO A 223 4.60 20.57 -6.93
N LEU A 224 5.77 20.23 -7.45
CA LEU A 224 6.55 19.09 -6.93
C LEU A 224 7.11 19.43 -5.54
N LEU A 225 7.13 18.45 -4.64
CA LEU A 225 7.75 18.63 -3.31
C LEU A 225 9.24 18.97 -3.42
N MET A 226 9.92 18.47 -4.47
CA MET A 226 11.32 18.82 -4.78
C MET A 226 11.53 20.31 -5.01
N ASP A 227 10.59 20.98 -5.68
CA ASP A 227 10.67 22.42 -6.02
C ASP A 227 10.44 23.32 -4.79
N LEU A 228 10.00 22.74 -3.68
CA LEU A 228 9.68 23.44 -2.43
C LEU A 228 10.81 23.40 -1.39
N ILE A 229 11.94 22.76 -1.72
CA ILE A 229 13.10 22.67 -0.83
C ILE A 229 13.84 24.03 -0.84
N ASP A 230 13.61 24.82 0.20
CA ASP A 230 14.29 26.07 0.44
C ASP A 230 15.56 25.84 1.27
N GLY A 231 16.73 26.03 0.66
CA GLY A 231 18.02 25.87 1.31
C GLY A 231 18.25 26.78 2.54
N ASN A 232 17.50 27.89 2.65
CA ASN A 232 17.58 28.81 3.78
C ASN A 232 16.67 28.40 4.97
N ARG A 233 15.83 27.38 4.79
CA ARG A 233 14.85 26.93 5.77
C ARG A 233 14.98 25.44 6.08
N LEU A 234 16.22 24.97 6.19
CA LEU A 234 16.53 23.59 6.55
C LEU A 234 16.68 23.45 8.06
N GLN A 235 16.43 22.24 8.56
CA GLN A 235 16.83 21.89 9.92
C GLN A 235 18.35 21.94 10.07
N PRO A 236 18.90 22.30 11.24
CA PRO A 236 20.35 22.33 11.47
C PRO A 236 21.04 21.00 11.10
N GLY A 237 22.21 21.10 10.47
CA GLY A 237 23.01 19.93 10.09
C GLY A 237 22.72 19.33 8.72
N TYR A 238 21.80 19.94 7.96
CA TYR A 238 21.52 19.54 6.58
C TYR A 238 21.94 20.61 5.56
N THR A 239 22.41 20.17 4.39
CA THR A 239 22.59 21.00 3.21
C THR A 239 21.47 20.71 2.21
N LYS A 240 21.19 21.66 1.31
CA LYS A 240 20.14 21.49 0.28
C LYS A 240 20.40 20.25 -0.58
N ASP A 241 21.64 20.03 -1.03
CA ASP A 241 22.03 18.88 -1.84
C ASP A 241 21.77 17.54 -1.12
N GLN A 242 22.10 17.45 0.18
CA GLN A 242 21.80 16.26 0.98
C GLN A 242 20.30 16.00 1.08
N VAL A 243 19.51 17.05 1.31
CA VAL A 243 18.05 16.93 1.40
C VAL A 243 17.48 16.49 0.05
N GLU A 244 17.86 17.13 -1.05
CA GLU A 244 17.41 16.74 -2.39
C GLU A 244 17.78 15.29 -2.72
N THR A 245 18.99 14.85 -2.36
CA THR A 245 19.42 13.46 -2.60
C THR A 245 18.55 12.46 -1.83
N MET A 246 18.28 12.71 -0.55
CA MET A 246 17.40 11.86 0.26
C MET A 246 15.97 11.83 -0.30
N TYR A 247 15.44 12.98 -0.73
CA TYR A 247 14.10 13.06 -1.33
C TYR A 247 14.03 12.29 -2.65
N ARG A 248 15.05 12.41 -3.53
CA ARG A 248 15.13 11.65 -4.79
C ARG A 248 15.14 10.14 -4.53
N LEU A 249 15.94 9.67 -3.56
CA LEU A 249 15.99 8.25 -3.21
C LEU A 249 14.63 7.71 -2.73
N LEU A 250 13.97 8.42 -1.81
CA LEU A 250 12.67 7.99 -1.32
C LEU A 250 11.58 8.07 -2.40
N MET A 251 11.59 9.13 -3.21
CA MET A 251 10.62 9.30 -4.29
C MET A 251 10.84 8.35 -5.47
N ALA A 252 12.05 7.81 -5.67
CA ALA A 252 12.30 6.78 -6.67
C ALA A 252 11.40 5.55 -6.46
N THR A 253 11.05 5.24 -5.21
CA THR A 253 10.09 4.17 -4.91
C THR A 253 8.71 4.41 -5.53
N LYS A 254 8.31 5.68 -5.78
CA LYS A 254 7.03 6.01 -6.43
C LYS A 254 6.97 5.52 -7.88
N THR A 255 8.09 5.62 -8.59
CA THR A 255 8.18 5.10 -9.97
C THR A 255 7.94 3.60 -10.00
N MET A 256 8.33 2.86 -8.95
CA MET A 256 8.06 1.43 -8.85
C MET A 256 6.57 1.08 -8.72
N GLY A 257 5.70 2.02 -8.43
CA GLY A 257 4.26 1.86 -8.33
C GLY A 257 3.84 0.74 -7.37
N ARG A 258 3.32 -0.36 -7.90
CA ARG A 258 2.93 -1.58 -7.17
C ARG A 258 3.68 -2.77 -7.73
N PRO A 259 4.94 -2.96 -7.33
CA PRO A 259 5.83 -3.90 -7.98
C PRO A 259 5.49 -5.36 -7.70
N PHE A 260 5.72 -6.17 -8.73
CA PHE A 260 5.67 -7.62 -8.67
C PHE A 260 7.06 -8.20 -8.85
N THR A 261 7.35 -9.30 -8.15
CA THR A 261 8.67 -9.92 -8.16
C THR A 261 8.61 -11.43 -8.00
N LEU A 262 9.67 -12.09 -8.43
CA LEU A 262 9.98 -13.48 -8.12
C LEU A 262 11.15 -13.54 -7.14
N GLY A 263 11.34 -14.69 -6.51
CA GLY A 263 12.51 -14.94 -5.68
C GLY A 263 13.81 -15.02 -6.50
N PRO A 264 14.97 -14.93 -5.82
CA PRO A 264 16.28 -14.80 -6.48
C PRO A 264 16.73 -16.06 -7.26
N GLY A 265 16.28 -17.23 -6.82
CA GLY A 265 16.69 -18.51 -7.39
C GLY A 265 15.87 -18.99 -8.60
N VAL A 266 14.89 -18.19 -9.06
CA VAL A 266 14.05 -18.59 -10.20
C VAL A 266 14.88 -18.66 -11.50
N PRO A 267 14.80 -19.76 -12.30
CA PRO A 267 15.53 -19.91 -13.55
C PRO A 267 15.31 -18.75 -14.52
N LYS A 268 16.39 -18.28 -15.16
CA LYS A 268 16.38 -17.06 -16.00
C LYS A 268 15.39 -17.16 -17.17
N ASP A 269 15.21 -18.32 -17.76
CA ASP A 269 14.24 -18.57 -18.83
C ASP A 269 12.81 -18.34 -18.36
N ARG A 270 12.46 -18.82 -17.15
CA ARG A 270 11.15 -18.60 -16.54
C ARG A 270 10.94 -17.13 -16.13
N VAL A 271 11.97 -16.46 -15.61
CA VAL A 271 11.93 -15.01 -15.36
C VAL A 271 11.61 -14.26 -16.65
N LYS A 272 12.28 -14.59 -17.75
CA LYS A 272 12.06 -13.95 -19.06
C LYS A 272 10.63 -14.16 -19.55
N VAL A 273 10.12 -15.40 -19.46
CA VAL A 273 8.74 -15.71 -19.87
C VAL A 273 7.73 -14.96 -19.04
N LEU A 274 7.89 -14.92 -17.71
CA LEU A 274 6.97 -14.23 -16.81
C LEU A 274 7.02 -12.71 -16.98
N ARG A 275 8.19 -12.09 -17.22
CA ARG A 275 8.30 -10.67 -17.59
C ARG A 275 7.58 -10.35 -18.90
N THR A 276 7.79 -11.20 -19.92
CA THR A 276 7.10 -11.04 -21.22
C THR A 276 5.59 -11.14 -21.05
N ALA A 277 5.11 -12.12 -20.29
CA ALA A 277 3.68 -12.28 -20.00
C ALA A 277 3.12 -11.10 -19.20
N PHE A 278 3.89 -10.57 -18.24
CA PHE A 278 3.51 -9.40 -17.46
C PHE A 278 3.32 -8.16 -18.36
N ASN A 279 4.29 -7.88 -19.23
CA ASN A 279 4.21 -6.76 -20.17
C ASN A 279 3.02 -6.91 -21.13
N LYS A 280 2.82 -8.12 -21.72
CA LYS A 280 1.67 -8.40 -22.58
C LYS A 280 0.34 -8.23 -21.84
N THR A 281 0.29 -8.53 -20.55
CA THR A 281 -0.92 -8.32 -19.75
C THR A 281 -1.29 -6.83 -19.66
N ALA A 282 -0.29 -5.94 -19.57
CA ALA A 282 -0.54 -4.50 -19.54
C ALA A 282 -1.16 -3.97 -20.84
N GLU A 283 -0.91 -4.64 -21.95
CA GLU A 283 -1.41 -4.29 -23.30
C GLU A 283 -2.71 -5.03 -23.65
N ASP A 284 -3.13 -6.01 -22.82
CA ASP A 284 -4.34 -6.80 -23.07
C ASP A 284 -5.60 -5.93 -22.98
N PRO A 285 -6.41 -5.82 -24.06
CA PRO A 285 -7.61 -4.98 -24.05
C PRO A 285 -8.62 -5.33 -22.93
N LYS A 286 -8.71 -6.62 -22.52
CA LYS A 286 -9.61 -7.04 -21.44
C LYS A 286 -9.08 -6.59 -20.08
N PHE A 287 -7.75 -6.63 -19.86
CA PHE A 287 -7.12 -6.09 -18.66
C PHE A 287 -7.28 -4.57 -18.58
N VAL A 288 -7.03 -3.86 -19.69
CA VAL A 288 -7.20 -2.40 -19.79
C VAL A 288 -8.66 -2.01 -19.52
N ALA A 289 -9.63 -2.70 -20.13
CA ALA A 289 -11.05 -2.44 -19.90
C ALA A 289 -11.44 -2.69 -18.43
N GLU A 290 -10.92 -3.74 -17.81
CA GLU A 290 -11.18 -4.01 -16.39
C GLU A 290 -10.55 -2.94 -15.49
N ALA A 291 -9.32 -2.51 -15.76
CA ALA A 291 -8.65 -1.44 -15.02
C ALA A 291 -9.47 -0.14 -15.08
N ASN A 292 -9.87 0.28 -16.27
CA ASN A 292 -10.71 1.47 -16.49
C ASN A 292 -12.04 1.38 -15.72
N LYS A 293 -12.73 0.22 -15.78
CA LYS A 293 -13.97 -0.02 -15.03
C LYS A 293 -13.78 0.10 -13.52
N GLN A 294 -12.59 -0.24 -13.01
CA GLN A 294 -12.26 -0.15 -11.59
C GLN A 294 -11.62 1.19 -11.21
N GLY A 295 -11.50 2.14 -12.14
CA GLY A 295 -10.82 3.43 -11.92
C GLY A 295 -9.35 3.24 -11.53
N ARG A 296 -8.64 2.33 -12.23
CA ARG A 296 -7.22 2.05 -11.99
C ARG A 296 -6.37 2.60 -13.11
N ASP A 297 -5.40 3.43 -12.75
CA ASP A 297 -4.44 3.96 -13.70
C ASP A 297 -3.51 2.85 -14.19
N LEU A 298 -3.23 2.83 -15.48
CA LEU A 298 -2.25 1.95 -16.10
C LEU A 298 -1.10 2.79 -16.66
N SER A 299 0.10 2.46 -16.22
CA SER A 299 1.36 3.04 -16.69
C SER A 299 2.44 2.00 -16.40
N LEU A 300 2.65 1.10 -17.35
CA LEU A 300 3.60 0.00 -17.22
C LEU A 300 4.99 0.53 -16.88
N VAL A 301 5.58 -0.05 -15.83
CA VAL A 301 7.00 0.05 -15.50
C VAL A 301 7.58 -1.34 -15.60
N SER A 302 8.57 -1.52 -16.45
CA SER A 302 9.15 -2.85 -16.71
C SER A 302 9.93 -3.40 -15.50
N GLY A 303 10.14 -4.72 -15.49
CA GLY A 303 10.94 -5.36 -14.45
C GLY A 303 12.38 -4.88 -14.45
N GLU A 304 12.92 -4.58 -15.61
CA GLU A 304 14.26 -4.03 -15.83
C GLU A 304 14.38 -2.63 -15.24
N GLU A 305 13.41 -1.75 -15.49
CA GLU A 305 13.37 -0.40 -14.91
C GLU A 305 13.30 -0.44 -13.37
N ILE A 306 12.48 -1.34 -12.81
CA ILE A 306 12.42 -1.52 -11.34
C ILE A 306 13.75 -2.03 -10.81
N GLN A 307 14.38 -2.99 -11.50
CA GLN A 307 15.70 -3.51 -11.12
C GLN A 307 16.74 -2.40 -11.09
N ASP A 308 16.77 -1.55 -12.09
CA ASP A 308 17.68 -0.39 -12.17
C ASP A 308 17.45 0.61 -11.03
N ILE A 309 16.19 0.90 -10.71
CA ILE A 309 15.86 1.77 -9.58
C ILE A 309 16.40 1.19 -8.28
N VAL A 310 16.17 -0.11 -8.03
CA VAL A 310 16.62 -0.77 -6.80
C VAL A 310 18.14 -0.81 -6.71
N VAL A 311 18.85 -1.10 -7.81
CA VAL A 311 20.32 -1.11 -7.87
C VAL A 311 20.87 0.30 -7.60
N LYS A 312 20.31 1.34 -8.21
CA LYS A 312 20.72 2.73 -7.99
C LYS A 312 20.46 3.18 -6.55
N MET A 313 19.34 2.78 -5.95
CA MET A 313 19.10 3.05 -4.53
C MET A 313 20.13 2.37 -3.62
N ALA A 314 20.47 1.12 -3.91
CA ALA A 314 21.45 0.36 -3.12
C ALA A 314 22.90 0.87 -3.28
N ALA A 315 23.20 1.53 -4.39
CA ALA A 315 24.50 2.17 -4.64
C ALA A 315 24.68 3.53 -3.96
N ALA A 316 23.65 4.06 -3.30
CA ALA A 316 23.74 5.33 -2.58
C ALA A 316 24.76 5.25 -1.43
N PRO A 317 25.53 6.34 -1.16
CA PRO A 317 26.47 6.35 -0.07
C PRO A 317 25.84 6.01 1.27
N LYS A 318 26.50 5.17 2.07
CA LYS A 318 25.99 4.72 3.38
C LYS A 318 25.57 5.89 4.27
N ALA A 319 26.38 6.94 4.32
CA ALA A 319 26.09 8.13 5.12
C ALA A 319 24.78 8.83 4.71
N VAL A 320 24.40 8.77 3.41
CA VAL A 320 23.11 9.28 2.91
C VAL A 320 21.98 8.35 3.32
N LEU A 321 22.19 7.04 3.23
CA LEU A 321 21.18 6.04 3.63
C LEU A 321 20.91 6.10 5.14
N ASP A 322 21.94 6.25 5.97
CA ASP A 322 21.80 6.39 7.42
C ASP A 322 21.00 7.66 7.79
N LYS A 323 21.30 8.78 7.11
CA LYS A 323 20.51 10.02 7.26
C LYS A 323 19.08 9.84 6.78
N LEU A 324 18.87 9.19 5.63
CA LEU A 324 17.53 8.93 5.09
C LEU A 324 16.71 8.02 6.02
N GLU A 325 17.34 7.00 6.59
CA GLU A 325 16.72 6.12 7.58
C GLU A 325 16.23 6.95 8.78
N TYR A 326 17.08 7.81 9.32
CA TYR A 326 16.74 8.68 10.43
C TYR A 326 15.58 9.63 10.06
N VAL A 327 15.71 10.42 8.98
CA VAL A 327 14.71 11.45 8.64
C VAL A 327 13.37 10.89 8.17
N SER A 328 13.33 9.64 7.71
CA SER A 328 12.08 8.96 7.33
C SER A 328 11.24 8.49 8.53
N GLN A 329 11.82 8.48 9.73
CA GLN A 329 11.13 8.12 10.96
C GLN A 329 10.67 9.38 11.72
N TRP A 330 9.57 9.25 12.44
CA TRP A 330 9.07 10.33 13.28
C TRP A 330 9.80 10.36 14.63
N HIS A 331 10.48 11.46 14.93
CA HIS A 331 11.24 11.70 16.19
C HIS A 331 10.56 12.68 17.15
N GLY A 332 9.49 13.34 16.70
CA GLY A 332 8.73 14.25 17.55
C GLY A 332 7.86 13.52 18.58
N PRO A 333 7.14 14.27 19.45
CA PRO A 333 6.18 13.69 20.37
C PRO A 333 5.17 12.80 19.65
N VAL A 334 4.93 11.60 20.19
CA VAL A 334 3.95 10.67 19.62
C VAL A 334 2.62 10.85 20.33
N LYS A 335 1.59 11.23 19.56
CA LYS A 335 0.20 11.13 19.99
C LYS A 335 -0.44 9.98 19.21
N THR A 336 -1.00 9.01 19.94
CA THR A 336 -1.68 7.86 19.33
C THR A 336 -3.16 8.16 19.21
N ALA A 337 -3.71 7.92 18.01
CA ALA A 337 -5.15 8.04 17.81
C ALA A 337 -5.88 6.93 18.59
N THR A 338 -6.87 7.32 19.38
CA THR A 338 -7.81 6.37 19.98
C THR A 338 -8.97 6.19 19.01
N VAL A 339 -8.82 5.26 18.06
CA VAL A 339 -9.89 4.96 17.11
C VAL A 339 -10.95 4.14 17.84
N LYS A 340 -12.06 4.80 18.20
CA LYS A 340 -13.24 4.08 18.71
C LYS A 340 -13.84 3.26 17.58
N ILE A 341 -13.71 1.94 17.69
CA ILE A 341 -14.35 1.03 16.74
C ILE A 341 -15.81 0.88 17.15
N PRO A 342 -16.78 1.30 16.31
CA PRO A 342 -18.20 1.12 16.60
C PRO A 342 -18.50 -0.35 16.85
N LYS A 343 -19.25 -0.61 17.92
CA LYS A 343 -19.76 -1.94 18.27
C LYS A 343 -21.24 -2.00 17.94
N HIS A 344 -21.62 -2.97 17.12
CA HIS A 344 -23.00 -3.23 16.74
C HIS A 344 -23.45 -4.55 17.36
N MET A 345 -24.31 -4.48 18.37
CA MET A 345 -24.84 -5.67 19.04
C MET A 345 -26.26 -5.96 18.53
N GLY A 346 -26.49 -7.22 18.17
CA GLY A 346 -27.81 -7.67 17.72
C GLY A 346 -27.87 -9.15 17.40
N LYS A 347 -29.06 -9.64 17.06
CA LYS A 347 -29.24 -11.02 16.58
C LYS A 347 -28.67 -11.19 15.17
N VAL A 348 -27.94 -12.25 14.94
CA VAL A 348 -27.49 -12.66 13.61
C VAL A 348 -28.70 -13.06 12.78
N THR A 349 -29.00 -12.31 11.74
CA THR A 349 -30.14 -12.57 10.84
C THR A 349 -29.73 -13.34 9.59
N ALA A 350 -28.45 -13.29 9.20
CA ALA A 350 -27.93 -14.05 8.08
C ALA A 350 -26.43 -14.37 8.26
N THR A 351 -26.02 -15.53 7.77
CA THR A 351 -24.63 -15.95 7.60
C THR A 351 -24.43 -16.44 6.17
N GLU A 352 -23.37 -15.95 5.51
CA GLU A 352 -23.08 -16.29 4.12
C GLU A 352 -21.70 -16.96 4.01
N LYS A 353 -21.54 -17.86 3.04
CA LYS A 353 -20.27 -18.50 2.65
C LYS A 353 -19.49 -19.08 3.84
N GLY A 354 -20.16 -19.85 4.72
CA GLY A 354 -19.53 -20.48 5.89
C GLY A 354 -19.04 -19.45 6.93
N GLY A 355 -19.83 -18.41 7.18
CA GLY A 355 -19.54 -17.35 8.15
C GLY A 355 -18.55 -16.30 7.67
N ARG A 356 -18.22 -16.25 6.36
CA ARG A 356 -17.35 -15.18 5.79
C ARG A 356 -18.01 -13.81 5.78
N LYS A 357 -19.33 -13.77 5.85
CA LYS A 357 -20.11 -12.54 6.01
C LYS A 357 -21.27 -12.84 6.95
N ILE A 358 -21.52 -11.94 7.87
CA ILE A 358 -22.65 -12.01 8.78
C ILE A 358 -23.43 -10.70 8.73
N THR A 359 -24.72 -10.79 8.99
CA THR A 359 -25.60 -9.64 9.18
C THR A 359 -26.27 -9.74 10.53
N VAL A 360 -26.18 -8.67 11.33
CA VAL A 360 -26.90 -8.55 12.60
C VAL A 360 -27.97 -7.49 12.53
N ASP A 361 -29.05 -7.69 13.26
CA ASP A 361 -30.06 -6.67 13.52
C ASP A 361 -29.68 -5.91 14.78
N ALA A 362 -29.07 -4.75 14.61
CA ALA A 362 -28.66 -3.87 15.70
C ALA A 362 -29.75 -2.80 15.94
N LYS A 363 -30.71 -3.11 16.79
CA LYS A 363 -31.85 -2.21 17.13
C LYS A 363 -32.65 -1.77 15.89
N GLY A 364 -33.06 -2.72 15.04
CA GLY A 364 -33.82 -2.46 13.81
C GLY A 364 -32.97 -2.04 12.60
N LYS A 365 -31.66 -1.82 12.79
CA LYS A 365 -30.73 -1.51 11.71
C LYS A 365 -29.90 -2.73 11.33
N LYS A 366 -30.03 -3.21 10.10
CA LYS A 366 -29.20 -4.31 9.58
C LYS A 366 -27.76 -3.85 9.36
N VAL A 367 -26.81 -4.47 10.04
CA VAL A 367 -25.38 -4.23 9.89
C VAL A 367 -24.72 -5.50 9.37
N SER A 368 -24.09 -5.41 8.19
CA SER A 368 -23.38 -6.54 7.57
C SER A 368 -21.88 -6.32 7.64
N ALA A 369 -21.13 -7.37 7.97
CA ALA A 369 -19.68 -7.34 8.01
C ALA A 369 -19.06 -8.61 7.46
N GLY A 370 -17.96 -8.47 6.74
CA GLY A 370 -17.07 -9.57 6.37
C GLY A 370 -16.31 -10.07 7.60
N ILE A 371 -16.11 -11.38 7.69
CA ILE A 371 -15.38 -12.04 8.77
C ILE A 371 -14.17 -12.76 8.16
N SER A 372 -12.99 -12.22 8.37
CA SER A 372 -11.74 -12.87 7.98
C SER A 372 -11.40 -14.03 8.90
N GLY A 373 -10.88 -15.12 8.34
CA GLY A 373 -10.44 -16.27 9.16
C GLY A 373 -9.15 -16.02 9.94
N SER A 374 -8.38 -15.01 9.55
CA SER A 374 -7.06 -14.71 10.13
C SER A 374 -6.95 -13.32 10.78
N ARG A 375 -7.88 -12.40 10.47
CA ARG A 375 -7.81 -11.00 10.94
C ARG A 375 -8.95 -10.61 11.85
N THR A 376 -10.11 -11.28 11.76
CA THR A 376 -11.22 -11.02 12.65
C THR A 376 -11.11 -11.93 13.86
N LYS A 377 -10.97 -11.37 15.06
CA LYS A 377 -11.08 -12.17 16.29
C LYS A 377 -12.53 -12.58 16.46
N VAL A 378 -12.77 -13.88 16.53
CA VAL A 378 -14.12 -14.44 16.76
C VAL A 378 -14.15 -15.16 18.10
N THR A 379 -15.11 -14.80 18.95
CA THR A 379 -15.37 -15.48 20.21
C THR A 379 -16.84 -15.94 20.28
N VAL A 380 -17.09 -17.10 20.87
CA VAL A 380 -18.43 -17.63 21.16
C VAL A 380 -18.44 -18.12 22.60
N GLY A 381 -19.33 -17.55 23.41
CA GLY A 381 -19.38 -17.87 24.86
C GLY A 381 -18.05 -17.49 25.57
N GLY A 382 -17.38 -16.44 25.13
CA GLY A 382 -16.10 -15.97 25.68
C GLY A 382 -14.86 -16.78 25.28
N LYS A 383 -15.00 -17.84 24.45
CA LYS A 383 -13.90 -18.68 23.98
C LYS A 383 -13.59 -18.38 22.50
N ASP A 384 -12.32 -18.43 22.12
CA ASP A 384 -11.91 -18.27 20.72
C ASP A 384 -12.59 -19.33 19.84
N ALA A 385 -13.13 -18.91 18.70
CA ALA A 385 -13.90 -19.75 17.80
C ALA A 385 -13.57 -19.49 16.34
N LYS A 386 -13.87 -20.46 15.48
CA LYS A 386 -13.85 -20.27 14.03
C LYS A 386 -15.11 -19.51 13.59
N ARG A 387 -15.01 -18.68 12.55
CA ARG A 387 -16.17 -17.93 11.98
C ARG A 387 -17.36 -18.84 11.60
N SER A 388 -17.12 -20.12 11.28
CA SER A 388 -18.16 -21.10 11.00
C SER A 388 -19.02 -21.47 12.21
N ALA A 389 -18.58 -21.14 13.43
CA ALA A 389 -19.34 -21.32 14.65
C ALA A 389 -20.45 -20.26 14.82
N ILE A 390 -20.39 -19.14 14.09
CA ILE A 390 -21.42 -18.11 14.14
C ILE A 390 -22.67 -18.62 13.39
N LYS A 391 -23.79 -18.69 14.09
CA LYS A 391 -25.07 -19.18 13.54
C LYS A 391 -26.13 -18.07 13.56
N ALA A 392 -27.09 -18.16 12.65
CA ALA A 392 -28.30 -17.36 12.72
C ALA A 392 -29.01 -17.53 14.05
N GLY A 393 -29.58 -16.49 14.60
CA GLY A 393 -30.23 -16.46 15.92
C GLY A 393 -29.30 -16.11 17.09
N MET A 394 -27.99 -16.31 17.00
CA MET A 394 -27.04 -15.89 18.03
C MET A 394 -27.04 -14.36 18.22
N THR A 395 -26.87 -13.91 19.45
CA THR A 395 -26.65 -12.50 19.74
C THR A 395 -25.16 -12.21 19.70
N CYS A 396 -24.74 -11.40 18.72
CA CYS A 396 -23.34 -11.07 18.53
C CYS A 396 -23.10 -9.56 18.61
N THR A 397 -21.92 -9.20 19.09
CA THR A 397 -21.36 -7.84 19.00
C THR A 397 -20.33 -7.81 17.90
N ILE A 398 -20.56 -7.04 16.84
CA ILE A 398 -19.60 -6.82 15.74
C ILE A 398 -18.83 -5.54 16.01
N SER A 399 -17.51 -5.60 16.11
CA SER A 399 -16.63 -4.45 16.10
C SER A 399 -16.27 -4.12 14.65
N LEU A 400 -16.92 -3.14 14.06
CA LEU A 400 -16.79 -2.77 12.64
C LEU A 400 -16.25 -1.35 12.54
N PRO A 401 -14.98 -1.18 12.09
CA PRO A 401 -14.43 0.15 11.87
C PRO A 401 -15.28 0.93 10.86
N GLN A 402 -15.53 2.19 11.13
CA GLN A 402 -16.32 3.04 10.24
C GLN A 402 -15.69 3.11 8.85
N GLY A 403 -16.51 2.92 7.81
CA GLY A 403 -16.03 2.84 6.41
C GLY A 403 -15.43 1.48 6.02
N SER A 404 -15.24 0.54 6.95
CA SER A 404 -14.80 -0.82 6.65
C SER A 404 -15.99 -1.72 6.32
N LYS A 405 -15.77 -2.69 5.42
CA LYS A 405 -16.71 -3.80 5.19
C LYS A 405 -16.34 -5.06 5.97
N GLU A 406 -15.21 -5.03 6.73
CA GLU A 406 -14.71 -6.18 7.50
C GLU A 406 -14.64 -5.84 8.98
N ALA A 407 -15.14 -6.73 9.83
CA ALA A 407 -15.08 -6.62 11.28
C ALA A 407 -13.67 -6.95 11.80
N THR A 408 -13.23 -6.22 12.83
CA THR A 408 -12.00 -6.54 13.58
C THR A 408 -12.23 -7.60 14.65
N ALA A 409 -13.45 -7.63 15.23
CA ALA A 409 -13.85 -8.64 16.18
C ALA A 409 -15.36 -8.96 16.06
N VAL A 410 -15.71 -10.19 16.37
CA VAL A 410 -17.08 -10.65 16.55
C VAL A 410 -17.14 -11.46 17.84
N ASP A 411 -17.95 -11.00 18.79
CA ASP A 411 -18.18 -11.68 20.04
C ASP A 411 -19.64 -12.13 20.13
N CYS A 412 -19.89 -13.42 20.16
CA CYS A 412 -21.23 -14.00 20.22
C CYS A 412 -21.49 -14.62 21.58
N LYS A 413 -22.67 -14.34 22.13
CA LYS A 413 -23.18 -15.11 23.26
C LYS A 413 -23.63 -16.47 22.75
N GLY A 414 -23.24 -17.51 23.43
CA GLY A 414 -23.64 -18.88 23.11
C GLY A 414 -25.13 -19.09 23.32
#